data_12309701b661cf691c67acfa41348d67
#
_entry.id   12309701b661cf691c67acfa41348d67
#
_cell.length_a   1.000
_cell.length_b   1.000
_cell.length_c   1.000
_cell.angle_alpha   90.00
_cell.angle_beta   90.00
_cell.angle_gamma   90.00
#
_symmetry.space_group_name_H-M   'P 1'
#
loop_
_entity.id
_entity.type
_entity.pdbx_description
1 polymer ?
#
loop_
_entity_poly.entity_id
_entity_poly.type
_entity_poly.pdbx_seq_one_letter_code
_entity_poly.pdbx_strand_id
1 'polypeptide(L)'
;EKIIKKGKKVAAKMLEANEDEVEFKDGEFVVAKSNKKKTIGEVAFACYLPGQYGEVKSPLPEGEEPGLKETSFFDPANFSFPAGTHICEVEVDPDTGETKVAKYTAVDDFGRIINPLIVEGQVHGGIAQGIGQALYENAHYDESGQLITASYMDYTMPRADNFPEFNLGFTCTHATSNPMGVKGCGEAGAIASPPAVMNAVIDAIGTEISMPATAEKVWKTCKENKKSNAKAT
;
A
#
# COMPACT_ATOMS: atom_id res chain seq x y z
N GLU A 1 -6.77 13.51 -19.92
CA GLU A 1 -7.91 13.98 -20.76
C GLU A 1 -7.80 15.47 -21.08
N LYS A 2 -7.64 16.38 -20.10
CA LYS A 2 -7.53 17.83 -20.31
C LYS A 2 -6.40 18.22 -21.26
N ILE A 3 -5.20 17.60 -21.08
CA ILE A 3 -4.05 17.80 -21.98
C ILE A 3 -4.38 17.41 -23.42
N ILE A 4 -5.04 16.25 -23.61
CA ILE A 4 -5.45 15.80 -24.94
C ILE A 4 -6.47 16.76 -25.55
N LYS A 5 -7.45 17.21 -24.77
CA LYS A 5 -8.46 18.17 -25.23
C LYS A 5 -7.82 19.48 -25.72
N LYS A 6 -6.91 20.06 -24.93
CA LYS A 6 -6.16 21.25 -25.31
C LYS A 6 -5.26 20.98 -26.52
N GLY A 7 -4.56 19.84 -26.51
CA GLY A 7 -3.71 19.41 -27.60
C GLY A 7 -4.46 19.28 -28.93
N LYS A 8 -5.69 18.75 -28.93
CA LYS A 8 -6.54 18.67 -30.13
C LYS A 8 -6.84 20.03 -30.73
N LYS A 9 -7.16 21.04 -29.89
CA LYS A 9 -7.41 22.41 -30.34
C LYS A 9 -6.18 23.02 -31.02
N VAL A 10 -5.00 22.82 -30.44
CA VAL A 10 -3.74 23.34 -31.00
C VAL A 10 -3.36 22.58 -32.26
N ALA A 11 -3.44 21.25 -32.24
CA ALA A 11 -3.17 20.41 -33.40
C ALA A 11 -4.10 20.72 -34.58
N ALA A 12 -5.38 20.96 -34.32
CA ALA A 12 -6.35 21.36 -35.35
C ALA A 12 -5.89 22.62 -36.11
N LYS A 13 -5.43 23.65 -35.39
CA LYS A 13 -4.85 24.85 -36.03
C LYS A 13 -3.56 24.57 -36.77
N MET A 14 -2.66 23.74 -36.22
CA MET A 14 -1.40 23.37 -36.87
C MET A 14 -1.61 22.55 -38.15
N LEU A 15 -2.70 21.78 -38.22
CA LEU A 15 -3.02 20.86 -39.31
C LEU A 15 -4.05 21.47 -40.29
N GLU A 16 -4.52 22.69 -40.01
CA GLU A 16 -5.59 23.35 -40.79
C GLU A 16 -6.85 22.47 -40.90
N ALA A 17 -7.29 21.92 -39.79
CA ALA A 17 -8.44 21.04 -39.68
C ALA A 17 -9.41 21.53 -38.59
N ASN A 18 -10.62 20.97 -38.51
CA ASN A 18 -11.53 21.21 -37.42
C ASN A 18 -11.15 20.34 -36.21
N GLU A 19 -11.42 20.83 -34.99
CA GLU A 19 -11.11 20.11 -33.74
C GLU A 19 -11.75 18.70 -33.71
N ASP A 20 -12.98 18.57 -34.18
CA ASP A 20 -13.75 17.31 -34.22
C ASP A 20 -13.15 16.28 -35.22
N GLU A 21 -12.30 16.69 -36.13
CA GLU A 21 -11.64 15.83 -37.11
C GLU A 21 -10.28 15.31 -36.60
N VAL A 22 -9.80 15.84 -35.44
CA VAL A 22 -8.53 15.46 -34.84
C VAL A 22 -8.72 14.38 -33.80
N GLU A 23 -8.09 13.25 -33.98
CA GLU A 23 -8.02 12.18 -33.00
C GLU A 23 -6.62 12.12 -32.37
N PHE A 24 -6.55 11.69 -31.10
CA PHE A 24 -5.27 11.41 -30.44
C PHE A 24 -5.11 9.91 -30.30
N LYS A 25 -4.07 9.39 -30.94
CA LYS A 25 -3.75 7.96 -30.94
C LYS A 25 -2.23 7.76 -30.96
N ASP A 26 -1.74 6.83 -30.12
CA ASP A 26 -0.34 6.40 -30.07
C ASP A 26 0.68 7.57 -29.94
N GLY A 27 0.31 8.63 -29.19
CA GLY A 27 1.17 9.80 -28.99
C GLY A 27 1.10 10.84 -30.12
N GLU A 28 0.22 10.67 -31.09
CA GLU A 28 0.04 11.57 -32.22
C GLU A 28 -1.38 12.13 -32.32
N PHE A 29 -1.50 13.37 -32.76
CA PHE A 29 -2.75 14.00 -33.17
C PHE A 29 -2.91 13.82 -34.66
N VAL A 30 -3.93 13.12 -35.11
CA VAL A 30 -4.13 12.68 -36.50
C VAL A 30 -5.46 13.20 -37.02
N VAL A 31 -5.47 13.73 -38.23
CA VAL A 31 -6.70 14.06 -38.98
C VAL A 31 -7.07 12.88 -39.86
N ALA A 32 -8.12 12.16 -39.47
CA ALA A 32 -8.51 10.87 -40.08
C ALA A 32 -8.69 10.94 -41.62
N LYS A 33 -9.24 12.05 -42.14
CA LYS A 33 -9.54 12.21 -43.56
C LYS A 33 -8.34 12.56 -44.42
N SER A 34 -7.28 13.16 -43.87
CA SER A 34 -6.15 13.69 -44.67
C SER A 34 -4.82 13.04 -44.37
N ASN A 35 -4.76 12.13 -43.41
CA ASN A 35 -3.55 11.50 -42.92
C ASN A 35 -2.47 12.50 -42.41
N LYS A 36 -2.83 13.79 -42.26
CA LYS A 36 -1.97 14.79 -41.64
C LYS A 36 -1.87 14.47 -40.14
N LYS A 37 -0.67 14.59 -39.59
CA LYS A 37 -0.44 14.29 -38.19
C LYS A 37 0.59 15.20 -37.54
N LYS A 38 0.53 15.32 -36.20
CA LYS A 38 1.49 15.98 -35.34
C LYS A 38 1.73 15.15 -34.10
N THR A 39 2.96 14.99 -33.72
CA THR A 39 3.31 14.34 -32.46
C THR A 39 2.92 15.19 -31.26
N ILE A 40 2.70 14.56 -30.10
CA ILE A 40 2.46 15.29 -28.84
C ILE A 40 3.61 16.26 -28.51
N GLY A 41 4.86 15.90 -28.88
CA GLY A 41 6.03 16.76 -28.69
C GLY A 41 5.97 18.04 -29.54
N GLU A 42 5.58 17.94 -30.82
CA GLU A 42 5.42 19.12 -31.69
C GLU A 42 4.30 20.03 -31.17
N VAL A 43 3.18 19.46 -30.78
CA VAL A 43 2.05 20.21 -30.20
C VAL A 43 2.45 20.85 -28.85
N ALA A 44 3.16 20.14 -28.00
CA ALA A 44 3.69 20.69 -26.76
C ALA A 44 4.65 21.87 -27.03
N PHE A 45 5.59 21.69 -27.94
CA PHE A 45 6.52 22.75 -28.32
C PHE A 45 5.76 24.03 -28.80
N ALA A 46 4.75 23.86 -29.65
CA ALA A 46 3.90 24.94 -30.08
C ALA A 46 3.12 25.62 -28.95
N CYS A 47 2.71 24.86 -27.92
CA CYS A 47 2.05 25.41 -26.75
C CYS A 47 2.98 26.23 -25.86
N TYR A 48 4.25 25.80 -25.71
CA TYR A 48 5.20 26.49 -24.82
C TYR A 48 5.91 27.68 -25.50
N LEU A 49 6.05 27.66 -26.81
CA LEU A 49 6.75 28.69 -27.58
C LEU A 49 5.88 29.24 -28.73
N PRO A 50 4.69 29.75 -28.43
CA PRO A 50 3.73 30.15 -29.50
C PRO A 50 4.22 31.28 -30.39
N GLY A 51 5.16 32.09 -29.91
CA GLY A 51 5.71 33.22 -30.66
C GLY A 51 6.88 32.90 -31.61
N GLN A 52 7.39 31.67 -31.62
CA GLN A 52 8.58 31.27 -32.40
C GLN A 52 8.25 30.76 -33.83
N TYR A 53 7.00 30.70 -34.19
CA TYR A 53 6.56 30.19 -35.52
C TYR A 53 6.59 31.25 -36.66
N GLY A 54 7.36 32.30 -36.51
CA GLY A 54 7.57 33.31 -37.56
C GLY A 54 6.30 34.13 -37.87
N GLU A 55 6.03 34.36 -39.14
CA GLU A 55 4.85 35.11 -39.63
C GLU A 55 3.52 34.36 -39.43
N VAL A 56 3.56 33.13 -38.99
CA VAL A 56 2.37 32.30 -38.73
C VAL A 56 1.72 32.72 -37.42
N LYS A 57 0.42 33.01 -37.47
CA LYS A 57 -0.37 33.26 -36.26
C LYS A 57 -0.14 32.13 -35.27
N SER A 58 0.02 32.49 -33.96
CA SER A 58 0.16 31.52 -32.88
C SER A 58 -0.84 30.35 -33.02
N PRO A 59 -0.38 29.10 -32.94
CA PRO A 59 -1.28 27.95 -32.99
C PRO A 59 -2.15 27.83 -31.74
N LEU A 60 -1.87 28.60 -30.67
CA LEU A 60 -2.73 28.64 -29.50
C LEU A 60 -4.09 29.23 -29.88
N PRO A 61 -5.21 28.57 -29.50
CA PRO A 61 -6.53 29.15 -29.59
C PRO A 61 -6.66 30.41 -28.73
N GLU A 62 -7.54 31.34 -29.16
CA GLU A 62 -7.84 32.53 -28.37
C GLU A 62 -8.40 32.12 -26.98
N GLY A 63 -7.85 32.71 -25.93
CA GLY A 63 -8.22 32.41 -24.54
C GLY A 63 -7.50 31.21 -23.92
N GLU A 64 -6.66 30.47 -24.67
CA GLU A 64 -5.82 29.41 -24.10
C GLU A 64 -4.49 29.96 -23.60
N GLU A 65 -4.09 29.55 -22.39
CA GLU A 65 -2.79 29.94 -21.83
C GLU A 65 -1.64 29.15 -22.49
N PRO A 66 -0.41 29.72 -22.58
CA PRO A 66 0.76 28.98 -23.00
C PRO A 66 1.02 27.72 -22.15
N GLY A 67 1.60 26.69 -22.79
CA GLY A 67 1.94 25.44 -22.14
C GLY A 67 0.91 24.33 -22.33
N LEU A 68 1.36 23.09 -22.14
CA LEU A 68 0.54 21.88 -22.22
C LEU A 68 0.54 21.18 -20.83
N LYS A 69 0.35 21.96 -19.78
CA LYS A 69 0.29 21.51 -18.39
C LYS A 69 -1.11 21.74 -17.85
N GLU A 70 -1.72 20.71 -17.30
CA GLU A 70 -3.05 20.77 -16.73
C GLU A 70 -3.10 20.18 -15.32
N THR A 71 -3.94 20.73 -14.48
CA THR A 71 -4.20 20.21 -13.13
C THR A 71 -5.61 19.61 -13.08
N SER A 72 -5.72 18.44 -12.48
CA SER A 72 -7.00 17.80 -12.21
C SER A 72 -7.10 17.45 -10.74
N PHE A 73 -8.25 17.69 -10.16
CA PHE A 73 -8.61 17.29 -8.81
C PHE A 73 -9.54 16.07 -8.92
N PHE A 74 -9.31 15.11 -8.07
CA PHE A 74 -10.16 13.94 -7.93
C PHE A 74 -10.57 13.82 -6.46
N ASP A 75 -11.87 13.84 -6.21
CA ASP A 75 -12.47 13.61 -4.90
C ASP A 75 -13.22 12.28 -4.96
N PRO A 76 -12.72 11.23 -4.28
CA PRO A 76 -13.38 9.93 -4.31
C PRO A 76 -14.71 9.97 -3.57
N ALA A 77 -15.72 9.30 -4.11
CA ALA A 77 -17.06 9.25 -3.51
C ALA A 77 -17.07 8.52 -2.15
N ASN A 78 -16.08 7.68 -1.86
CA ASN A 78 -15.94 6.95 -0.60
C ASN A 78 -14.48 6.47 -0.42
N PHE A 79 -14.16 6.02 0.80
CA PHE A 79 -12.92 5.32 1.09
C PHE A 79 -12.84 3.99 0.31
N SER A 80 -11.63 3.46 0.20
CA SER A 80 -11.39 2.10 -0.29
C SER A 80 -10.69 1.30 0.80
N PHE A 81 -11.06 0.03 0.93
CA PHE A 81 -10.52 -0.85 1.95
C PHE A 81 -9.88 -2.07 1.28
N PRO A 82 -8.67 -2.48 1.70
CA PRO A 82 -8.12 -3.78 1.33
C PRO A 82 -8.91 -4.89 2.02
N ALA A 83 -8.77 -6.10 1.52
CA ALA A 83 -9.25 -7.31 2.18
C ALA A 83 -8.16 -8.36 2.08
N GLY A 84 -8.07 -9.27 3.05
CA GLY A 84 -7.05 -10.30 3.01
C GLY A 84 -7.24 -11.38 4.07
N THR A 85 -6.40 -12.39 3.97
CA THR A 85 -6.32 -13.49 4.92
C THR A 85 -4.87 -13.73 5.28
N HIS A 86 -4.57 -13.76 6.59
CA HIS A 86 -3.25 -14.04 7.10
C HIS A 86 -3.26 -15.34 7.93
N ILE A 87 -2.23 -16.14 7.75
CA ILE A 87 -2.01 -17.40 8.46
C ILE A 87 -0.63 -17.37 9.09
N CYS A 88 -0.56 -17.64 10.38
CA CYS A 88 0.68 -17.70 11.15
C CYS A 88 0.86 -19.10 11.75
N GLU A 89 2.07 -19.64 11.64
CA GLU A 89 2.49 -20.86 12.31
C GLU A 89 3.59 -20.50 13.32
N VAL A 90 3.45 -20.95 14.56
CA VAL A 90 4.42 -20.69 15.63
C VAL A 90 4.96 -21.98 16.23
N GLU A 91 6.19 -21.90 16.73
CA GLU A 91 6.80 -22.89 17.62
C GLU A 91 6.97 -22.26 19.01
N VAL A 92 6.47 -22.92 20.05
CA VAL A 92 6.57 -22.47 21.44
C VAL A 92 7.37 -23.46 22.25
N ASP A 93 8.45 -22.99 22.87
CA ASP A 93 9.16 -23.77 23.90
C ASP A 93 8.48 -23.57 25.26
N PRO A 94 7.83 -24.60 25.81
CA PRO A 94 7.10 -24.48 27.10
C PRO A 94 8.01 -24.37 28.33
N ASP A 95 9.31 -24.60 28.18
CA ASP A 95 10.26 -24.53 29.29
C ASP A 95 10.95 -23.18 29.42
N THR A 96 11.04 -22.41 28.30
CA THR A 96 11.58 -21.07 28.28
C THR A 96 10.51 -20.01 27.99
N GLY A 97 9.39 -20.41 27.33
CA GLY A 97 8.36 -19.51 26.82
C GLY A 97 8.74 -18.82 25.51
N GLU A 98 9.88 -19.16 24.93
CA GLU A 98 10.28 -18.62 23.65
C GLU A 98 9.26 -19.00 22.58
N THR A 99 8.80 -18.00 21.84
CA THR A 99 7.84 -18.15 20.74
C THR A 99 8.50 -17.70 19.45
N LYS A 100 8.64 -18.62 18.52
CA LYS A 100 9.21 -18.38 17.19
C LYS A 100 8.10 -18.42 16.14
N VAL A 101 8.00 -17.41 15.32
CA VAL A 101 7.16 -17.45 14.10
C VAL A 101 7.87 -18.33 13.08
N ALA A 102 7.37 -19.54 12.88
CA ALA A 102 7.98 -20.52 12.00
C ALA A 102 7.64 -20.25 10.53
N LYS A 103 6.40 -19.79 10.27
CA LYS A 103 5.94 -19.45 8.92
C LYS A 103 4.85 -18.39 8.97
N TYR A 104 4.84 -17.53 7.99
CA TYR A 104 3.80 -16.52 7.83
C TYR A 104 3.36 -16.40 6.37
N THR A 105 2.07 -16.50 6.14
CA THR A 105 1.48 -16.39 4.79
C THR A 105 0.38 -15.33 4.82
N ALA A 106 0.42 -14.40 3.86
CA ALA A 106 -0.59 -13.38 3.67
C ALA A 106 -1.05 -13.33 2.22
N VAL A 107 -2.35 -13.28 2.01
CA VAL A 107 -2.95 -13.06 0.69
C VAL A 107 -3.90 -11.89 0.79
N ASP A 108 -3.57 -10.80 0.12
CA ASP A 108 -4.27 -9.52 0.22
C ASP A 108 -4.82 -9.06 -1.13
N ASP A 109 -5.91 -8.29 -1.08
CA ASP A 109 -6.53 -7.65 -2.23
C ASP A 109 -6.40 -6.12 -2.11
N PHE A 110 -5.55 -5.56 -2.94
CA PHE A 110 -5.34 -4.11 -3.04
C PHE A 110 -5.98 -3.50 -4.30
N GLY A 111 -6.90 -4.23 -4.93
CA GLY A 111 -7.40 -3.87 -6.23
C GLY A 111 -6.25 -3.86 -7.24
N ARG A 112 -6.19 -2.85 -8.09
CA ARG A 112 -5.09 -2.69 -9.04
C ARG A 112 -3.82 -2.23 -8.31
N ILE A 113 -2.80 -3.07 -8.29
CA ILE A 113 -1.47 -2.72 -7.77
C ILE A 113 -0.75 -1.83 -8.79
N ILE A 114 -0.29 -0.66 -8.34
CA ILE A 114 0.45 0.29 -9.18
C ILE A 114 1.94 0.01 -9.15
N ASN A 115 2.48 -0.25 -7.96
CA ASN A 115 3.90 -0.58 -7.79
C ASN A 115 4.04 -1.79 -6.85
N PRO A 116 4.29 -2.99 -7.40
CA PRO A 116 4.42 -4.22 -6.60
C PRO A 116 5.47 -4.14 -5.50
N LEU A 117 6.65 -3.60 -5.81
CA LEU A 117 7.76 -3.50 -4.85
C LEU A 117 7.37 -2.68 -3.61
N ILE A 118 6.67 -1.55 -3.81
CA ILE A 118 6.20 -0.72 -2.69
C ILE A 118 5.13 -1.45 -1.89
N VAL A 119 4.19 -2.12 -2.56
CA VAL A 119 3.11 -2.86 -1.89
C VAL A 119 3.68 -4.01 -1.05
N GLU A 120 4.60 -4.80 -1.59
CA GLU A 120 5.28 -5.86 -0.84
C GLU A 120 6.01 -5.31 0.37
N GLY A 121 6.75 -4.21 0.21
CA GLY A 121 7.44 -3.54 1.31
C GLY A 121 6.49 -3.05 2.42
N GLN A 122 5.32 -2.53 2.06
CA GLN A 122 4.29 -2.12 3.02
C GLN A 122 3.71 -3.33 3.78
N VAL A 123 3.43 -4.42 3.09
CA VAL A 123 2.91 -5.64 3.74
C VAL A 123 3.95 -6.25 4.68
N HIS A 124 5.21 -6.39 4.24
CA HIS A 124 6.31 -6.85 5.09
C HIS A 124 6.46 -6.00 6.36
N GLY A 125 6.50 -4.68 6.20
CA GLY A 125 6.64 -3.75 7.32
C GLY A 125 5.44 -3.82 8.27
N GLY A 126 4.23 -3.93 7.74
CA GLY A 126 3.01 -4.08 8.53
C GLY A 126 2.97 -5.39 9.33
N ILE A 127 3.34 -6.51 8.72
CA ILE A 127 3.43 -7.81 9.40
C ILE A 127 4.48 -7.75 10.52
N ALA A 128 5.66 -7.17 10.24
CA ALA A 128 6.72 -7.03 11.23
C ALA A 128 6.26 -6.19 12.44
N GLN A 129 5.56 -5.09 12.21
CA GLN A 129 4.98 -4.27 13.27
C GLN A 129 3.96 -5.05 14.10
N GLY A 130 3.09 -5.82 13.47
CA GLY A 130 2.08 -6.59 14.18
C GLY A 130 2.66 -7.77 14.98
N ILE A 131 3.69 -8.46 14.48
CA ILE A 131 4.45 -9.45 15.25
C ILE A 131 5.12 -8.78 16.45
N GLY A 132 5.68 -7.57 16.26
CA GLY A 132 6.25 -6.77 17.35
C GLY A 132 5.25 -6.52 18.48
N GLN A 133 4.06 -6.04 18.14
CA GLN A 133 2.98 -5.81 19.10
C GLN A 133 2.51 -7.11 19.77
N ALA A 134 2.44 -8.22 19.03
CA ALA A 134 1.94 -9.48 19.57
C ALA A 134 2.91 -10.13 20.55
N LEU A 135 4.23 -10.06 20.32
CA LEU A 135 5.20 -10.87 21.05
C LEU A 135 6.22 -10.07 21.88
N TYR A 136 6.53 -8.83 21.53
CA TYR A 136 7.71 -8.14 22.06
C TYR A 136 7.42 -6.79 22.70
N GLU A 137 6.68 -5.92 22.03
CA GLU A 137 6.59 -4.50 22.37
C GLU A 137 5.64 -4.25 23.53
N ASN A 138 6.17 -3.61 24.59
CA ASN A 138 5.39 -3.30 25.78
C ASN A 138 5.76 -1.93 26.34
N ALA A 139 4.80 -1.01 26.37
CA ALA A 139 4.92 0.24 27.09
C ALA A 139 4.54 0.01 28.57
N HIS A 140 5.55 -0.22 29.41
CA HIS A 140 5.35 -0.50 30.84
C HIS A 140 5.50 0.77 31.67
N TYR A 141 4.49 1.03 32.50
CA TYR A 141 4.47 2.14 33.46
C TYR A 141 4.52 1.62 34.89
N ASP A 142 5.23 2.33 35.77
CA ASP A 142 5.22 2.03 37.21
C ASP A 142 3.95 2.58 37.88
N GLU A 143 3.82 2.35 39.21
CA GLU A 143 2.67 2.79 40.01
C GLU A 143 2.53 4.33 40.06
N SER A 144 3.59 5.08 39.80
CA SER A 144 3.57 6.56 39.71
C SER A 144 3.20 7.09 38.35
N GLY A 145 3.04 6.24 37.34
CA GLY A 145 2.77 6.59 35.96
C GLY A 145 4.03 6.94 35.16
N GLN A 146 5.22 6.62 35.67
CA GLN A 146 6.46 6.81 34.94
C GLN A 146 6.64 5.66 33.93
N LEU A 147 6.90 6.02 32.65
CA LEU A 147 7.24 5.05 31.62
C LEU A 147 8.62 4.45 31.90
N ILE A 148 8.66 3.14 32.19
CA ILE A 148 9.91 2.40 32.45
C ILE A 148 10.60 2.01 31.15
N THR A 149 9.86 1.57 30.13
CA THR A 149 10.39 1.18 28.82
C THR A 149 10.57 2.39 27.90
N ALA A 150 11.28 3.42 28.38
CA ALA A 150 11.40 4.71 27.70
C ALA A 150 12.57 4.80 26.71
N SER A 151 13.40 3.77 26.63
CA SER A 151 14.54 3.72 25.72
C SER A 151 14.57 2.44 24.91
N TYR A 152 15.34 2.39 23.82
CA TYR A 152 15.53 1.15 23.04
C TYR A 152 16.36 0.06 23.78
N MET A 153 16.87 0.38 24.95
CA MET A 153 17.46 -0.63 25.87
C MET A 153 16.38 -1.46 26.55
N ASP A 154 15.23 -0.85 26.82
CA ASP A 154 14.13 -1.41 27.63
C ASP A 154 12.92 -1.79 26.77
N TYR A 155 12.66 -1.03 25.69
CA TYR A 155 11.59 -1.29 24.75
C TYR A 155 12.07 -2.24 23.65
N THR A 156 11.54 -3.46 23.69
CA THR A 156 11.96 -4.52 22.77
C THR A 156 11.22 -4.42 21.44
N MET A 157 11.94 -4.03 20.38
CA MET A 157 11.44 -4.10 19.00
C MET A 157 11.92 -5.41 18.35
N PRO A 158 11.12 -6.00 17.45
CA PRO A 158 11.57 -7.15 16.69
C PRO A 158 12.72 -6.79 15.75
N ARG A 159 13.60 -7.74 15.49
CA ARG A 159 14.74 -7.63 14.59
C ARG A 159 14.54 -8.55 13.38
N ALA A 160 15.34 -8.37 12.34
CA ALA A 160 15.20 -9.14 11.12
C ALA A 160 15.31 -10.66 11.31
N ASP A 161 16.10 -11.10 12.28
CA ASP A 161 16.28 -12.52 12.65
C ASP A 161 15.10 -13.12 13.45
N ASN A 162 14.17 -12.28 13.90
CA ASN A 162 12.94 -12.74 14.56
C ASN A 162 11.82 -13.15 13.56
N PHE A 163 12.04 -12.94 12.28
CA PHE A 163 11.04 -13.19 11.25
C PHE A 163 11.43 -14.38 10.35
N PRO A 164 10.45 -15.20 9.94
CA PRO A 164 10.64 -16.09 8.81
C PRO A 164 10.63 -15.31 7.50
N GLU A 165 10.93 -15.98 6.40
CA GLU A 165 10.54 -15.47 5.08
C GLU A 165 9.01 -15.44 4.96
N PHE A 166 8.46 -14.27 4.58
CA PHE A 166 7.01 -14.12 4.43
C PHE A 166 6.56 -14.58 3.05
N ASN A 167 5.53 -15.45 3.02
CA ASN A 167 4.88 -15.85 1.78
C ASN A 167 3.74 -14.88 1.47
N LEU A 168 3.93 -14.03 0.46
CA LEU A 168 2.93 -13.05 0.06
C LEU A 168 2.24 -13.46 -1.24
N GLY A 169 0.92 -13.29 -1.28
CA GLY A 169 0.10 -13.42 -2.47
C GLY A 169 -0.85 -12.24 -2.61
N PHE A 170 -1.24 -11.92 -3.84
CA PHE A 170 -2.14 -10.82 -4.12
C PHE A 170 -3.28 -11.26 -5.02
N THR A 171 -4.48 -10.80 -4.69
CA THR A 171 -5.67 -10.88 -5.54
C THR A 171 -6.08 -9.49 -6.00
N CYS A 172 -6.99 -9.39 -6.95
CA CYS A 172 -7.40 -8.12 -7.52
C CYS A 172 -8.90 -8.04 -7.70
N THR A 173 -9.57 -7.35 -6.77
CA THR A 173 -10.96 -6.89 -6.94
C THR A 173 -10.95 -5.37 -7.00
N HIS A 174 -11.26 -4.79 -8.15
CA HIS A 174 -11.19 -3.34 -8.34
C HIS A 174 -12.12 -2.59 -7.41
N ALA A 175 -11.63 -1.51 -6.78
CA ALA A 175 -12.48 -0.56 -6.08
C ALA A 175 -13.37 0.18 -7.09
N THR A 176 -14.64 0.38 -6.73
CA THR A 176 -15.60 1.12 -7.56
C THR A 176 -15.63 2.62 -7.27
N SER A 177 -14.97 3.04 -6.18
CA SER A 177 -14.91 4.45 -5.73
C SER A 177 -13.89 5.30 -6.48
N ASN A 178 -13.05 4.70 -7.32
CA ASN A 178 -12.06 5.42 -8.11
C ASN A 178 -11.83 4.77 -9.49
N PRO A 179 -11.46 5.57 -10.53
CA PRO A 179 -11.33 5.07 -11.90
C PRO A 179 -10.16 4.11 -12.12
N MET A 180 -9.19 4.07 -11.21
CA MET A 180 -8.06 3.16 -11.31
C MET A 180 -8.30 1.80 -10.66
N GLY A 181 -9.36 1.69 -9.84
CA GLY A 181 -9.68 0.48 -9.12
C GLY A 181 -8.70 0.14 -8.00
N VAL A 182 -7.96 1.12 -7.49
CA VAL A 182 -6.95 0.94 -6.45
C VAL A 182 -7.58 0.88 -5.05
N LYS A 183 -6.93 0.17 -4.13
CA LYS A 183 -7.23 0.16 -2.70
C LYS A 183 -5.97 0.51 -1.90
N GLY A 184 -6.16 1.02 -0.67
CA GLY A 184 -5.03 1.30 0.23
C GLY A 184 -4.34 0.01 0.68
N CYS A 185 -3.02 0.06 0.87
CA CYS A 185 -2.21 -1.08 1.33
C CYS A 185 -1.40 -0.78 2.60
N GLY A 186 -1.42 0.47 3.10
CA GLY A 186 -0.52 0.92 4.17
C GLY A 186 -0.68 0.17 5.50
N GLU A 187 -1.89 -0.23 5.84
CA GLU A 187 -2.18 -0.87 7.14
C GLU A 187 -2.45 -2.37 7.04
N ALA A 188 -2.60 -2.93 5.84
CA ALA A 188 -3.06 -4.31 5.64
C ALA A 188 -2.22 -5.35 6.40
N GLY A 189 -0.92 -5.25 6.34
CA GLY A 189 -0.03 -6.14 7.09
C GLY A 189 -0.21 -6.05 8.61
N ALA A 190 -0.43 -4.85 9.13
CA ALA A 190 -0.55 -4.61 10.56
C ALA A 190 -1.93 -4.95 11.14
N ILE A 191 -2.99 -4.90 10.33
CA ILE A 191 -4.36 -5.19 10.79
C ILE A 191 -4.51 -6.66 11.18
N ALA A 192 -4.04 -7.58 10.35
CA ALA A 192 -4.27 -9.00 10.52
C ALA A 192 -3.16 -9.72 11.28
N SER A 193 -1.95 -9.16 11.35
CA SER A 193 -0.81 -9.87 11.95
C SER A 193 -0.91 -10.05 13.47
N PRO A 194 -1.32 -9.09 14.32
CA PRO A 194 -1.47 -9.35 15.73
C PRO A 194 -2.46 -10.48 16.02
N PRO A 195 -3.69 -10.49 15.49
CA PRO A 195 -4.61 -11.57 15.75
C PRO A 195 -4.17 -12.90 15.15
N ALA A 196 -3.51 -12.93 13.98
CA ALA A 196 -3.00 -14.17 13.40
C ALA A 196 -1.93 -14.82 14.29
N VAL A 197 -0.98 -14.01 14.80
CA VAL A 197 0.06 -14.48 15.70
C VAL A 197 -0.54 -14.93 17.04
N MET A 198 -1.44 -14.14 17.62
CA MET A 198 -2.05 -14.49 18.91
C MET A 198 -2.90 -15.75 18.83
N ASN A 199 -3.66 -15.94 17.75
CA ASN A 199 -4.40 -17.18 17.52
C ASN A 199 -3.48 -18.39 17.46
N ALA A 200 -2.34 -18.28 16.76
CA ALA A 200 -1.35 -19.37 16.70
C ALA A 200 -0.72 -19.67 18.06
N VAL A 201 -0.39 -18.63 18.85
CA VAL A 201 0.14 -18.80 20.21
C VAL A 201 -0.89 -19.46 21.13
N ILE A 202 -2.13 -18.98 21.10
CA ILE A 202 -3.23 -19.52 21.90
C ILE A 202 -3.49 -21.00 21.55
N ASP A 203 -3.48 -21.34 20.27
CA ASP A 203 -3.61 -22.73 19.82
C ASP A 203 -2.46 -23.60 20.32
N ALA A 204 -1.21 -23.13 20.24
CA ALA A 204 -0.03 -23.85 20.68
C ALA A 204 0.00 -24.11 22.21
N ILE A 205 -0.44 -23.16 23.03
CA ILE A 205 -0.40 -23.27 24.50
C ILE A 205 -1.73 -23.78 25.10
N GLY A 206 -2.80 -23.82 24.32
CA GLY A 206 -4.11 -24.35 24.73
C GLY A 206 -4.89 -23.44 25.69
N THR A 207 -4.55 -22.15 25.80
CA THR A 207 -5.25 -21.20 26.69
C THR A 207 -5.06 -19.76 26.23
N GLU A 208 -5.97 -18.87 26.60
CA GLU A 208 -5.92 -17.46 26.30
C GLU A 208 -4.74 -16.75 26.99
N ILE A 209 -4.11 -15.82 26.31
CA ILE A 209 -3.03 -14.98 26.81
C ILE A 209 -3.16 -13.57 26.18
N SER A 210 -2.88 -12.53 26.97
CA SER A 210 -2.94 -11.14 26.51
C SER A 210 -1.64 -10.71 25.80
N MET A 211 -1.76 -9.80 24.80
CA MET A 211 -0.62 -9.14 24.19
C MET A 211 0.12 -8.20 25.16
N PRO A 212 1.42 -8.01 24.99
CA PRO A 212 2.32 -8.87 24.22
C PRO A 212 2.47 -10.23 24.93
N ALA A 213 2.49 -11.31 24.13
CA ALA A 213 2.76 -12.67 24.63
C ALA A 213 4.28 -12.87 24.77
N THR A 214 4.89 -12.14 25.71
CA THR A 214 6.33 -12.23 25.97
C THR A 214 6.71 -13.62 26.48
N ALA A 215 7.97 -14.01 26.32
CA ALA A 215 8.48 -15.31 26.76
C ALA A 215 8.16 -15.59 28.24
N GLU A 216 8.27 -14.59 29.11
CA GLU A 216 7.91 -14.71 30.52
C GLU A 216 6.43 -15.04 30.70
N LYS A 217 5.53 -14.35 30.02
CA LYS A 217 4.09 -14.63 30.13
C LYS A 217 3.74 -16.02 29.61
N VAL A 218 4.26 -16.38 28.43
CA VAL A 218 4.05 -17.70 27.82
C VAL A 218 4.55 -18.80 28.76
N TRP A 219 5.77 -18.66 29.28
CA TRP A 219 6.32 -19.62 30.24
C TRP A 219 5.45 -19.78 31.51
N LYS A 220 5.01 -18.68 32.13
CA LYS A 220 4.11 -18.70 33.29
C LYS A 220 2.83 -19.45 32.97
N THR A 221 2.20 -19.13 31.88
CA THR A 221 0.95 -19.77 31.41
C THR A 221 1.12 -21.27 31.17
N CYS A 222 2.21 -21.69 30.52
CA CYS A 222 2.52 -23.11 30.33
C CYS A 222 2.73 -23.86 31.64
N LYS A 223 3.39 -23.22 32.61
CA LYS A 223 3.57 -23.83 33.96
C LYS A 223 2.26 -23.98 34.75
N GLU A 224 1.35 -23.02 34.64
CA GLU A 224 0.03 -23.07 35.28
C GLU A 224 -0.84 -24.15 34.65
N ASN A 225 -0.85 -24.30 33.35
CA ASN A 225 -1.56 -25.35 32.61
C ASN A 225 -1.07 -26.76 33.01
N LYS A 226 0.26 -26.96 33.09
CA LYS A 226 0.83 -28.24 33.55
C LYS A 226 0.35 -28.60 34.98
N LYS A 227 0.25 -27.62 35.90
CA LYS A 227 -0.23 -27.82 37.27
C LYS A 227 -1.74 -28.13 37.33
N SER A 228 -2.54 -27.51 36.50
CA SER A 228 -3.98 -27.73 36.42
C SER A 228 -4.31 -29.13 35.90
N ASN A 229 -3.64 -29.56 34.84
CA ASN A 229 -3.79 -30.89 34.28
C ASN A 229 -3.33 -31.99 35.23
N ALA A 230 -2.25 -31.78 36.00
CA ALA A 230 -1.76 -32.72 37.00
C ALA A 230 -2.66 -32.84 38.25
N LYS A 231 -3.57 -31.90 38.47
CA LYS A 231 -4.58 -31.97 39.57
C LYS A 231 -5.91 -32.60 39.11
N ALA A 232 -6.12 -32.72 37.82
CA ALA A 232 -7.33 -33.27 37.22
C ALA A 232 -7.21 -34.78 36.91
N THR A 233 -6.00 -35.35 37.04
CA THR A 233 -5.68 -36.76 36.95
C THR A 233 -5.45 -37.34 38.35
#